data_05b917489d1270a8bdfd8f4492d5198f
#
_entry.id   05b917489d1270a8bdfd8f4492d5198f
#
_cell.length_a   1.000
_cell.length_b   1.000
_cell.length_c   1.000
_cell.angle_alpha   90.00
_cell.angle_beta   90.00
_cell.angle_gamma   90.00
#
_symmetry.space_group_name_H-M   'P 1'
#
loop_
_entity.id
_entity.type
_entity.pdbx_description
1 polymer ?
#
loop_
_entity_poly.entity_id
_entity_poly.type
_entity_poly.pdbx_seq_one_letter_code
_entity_poly.pdbx_strand_id
1 'polypeptide(L)'
;MRSMPRLAAYLLGAAIAFVSCSQPASLQRATDTGTSALKNRIPPADPAKYRSVADAREWQNPYLMVHAKGIDARPISAATETPTMSPADVVAYLEKLPSIAWPYGLVVVVQESGLRASGDDSQIKRNREELVRLLEKAGVKVELWPPA
;
A
#
# COMPACT_ATOMS: atom_id res chain seq x y z
N MET A 1 -34.27 -43.56 59.33
CA MET A 1 -35.55 -43.80 58.61
C MET A 1 -35.52 -42.98 57.31
N ARG A 2 -35.64 -43.71 56.16
CA ARG A 2 -36.25 -43.30 54.92
C ARG A 2 -35.55 -42.10 54.17
N SER A 3 -35.24 -42.08 52.93
CA SER A 3 -35.52 -42.98 51.82
C SER A 3 -34.76 -42.40 50.61
N MET A 4 -34.04 -43.20 49.85
CA MET A 4 -33.67 -42.90 48.46
C MET A 4 -34.93 -42.95 47.61
N PRO A 5 -35.00 -42.21 46.47
CA PRO A 5 -34.75 -42.89 45.23
C PRO A 5 -34.11 -42.04 44.08
N ARG A 6 -33.37 -42.76 43.26
CA ARG A 6 -33.44 -42.96 41.79
C ARG A 6 -33.03 -41.82 40.87
N LEU A 7 -31.83 -41.99 40.31
CA LEU A 7 -31.53 -42.16 38.85
C LEU A 7 -32.44 -41.47 37.86
N ALA A 8 -31.83 -40.53 37.11
CA ALA A 8 -32.08 -40.40 35.65
C ALA A 8 -30.83 -39.90 34.98
N ALA A 9 -30.23 -40.77 34.17
CA ALA A 9 -29.17 -40.47 33.24
C ALA A 9 -29.78 -39.75 32.03
N TYR A 10 -29.27 -38.57 31.69
CA TYR A 10 -29.50 -37.98 30.38
C TYR A 10 -28.14 -37.78 29.71
N LEU A 11 -27.84 -38.68 28.80
CA LEU A 11 -26.87 -38.53 27.76
C LEU A 11 -27.39 -37.50 26.76
N LEU A 12 -26.85 -36.31 26.74
CA LEU A 12 -27.03 -35.40 25.61
C LEU A 12 -25.68 -35.27 24.90
N GLY A 13 -25.63 -35.86 23.70
CA GLY A 13 -24.53 -35.78 22.79
C GLY A 13 -24.30 -34.32 22.34
N ALA A 14 -23.14 -33.80 22.63
CA ALA A 14 -22.67 -32.54 22.06
C ALA A 14 -22.21 -32.79 20.63
N ALA A 15 -23.03 -32.43 19.65
CA ALA A 15 -22.61 -32.33 18.25
C ALA A 15 -21.69 -31.11 18.13
N ILE A 16 -20.38 -31.37 17.97
CA ILE A 16 -19.41 -30.34 17.65
C ILE A 16 -19.62 -30.04 16.16
N ALA A 17 -20.34 -28.96 15.88
CA ALA A 17 -20.39 -28.37 14.55
C ALA A 17 -19.02 -27.72 14.27
N PHE A 18 -18.21 -28.34 13.42
CA PHE A 18 -17.07 -27.70 12.79
C PHE A 18 -17.58 -26.58 11.89
N VAL A 19 -17.59 -25.35 12.38
CA VAL A 19 -17.71 -24.18 11.55
C VAL A 19 -16.40 -24.05 10.78
N SER A 20 -16.38 -24.59 9.56
CA SER A 20 -15.36 -24.28 8.59
C SER A 20 -15.45 -22.78 8.28
N CYS A 21 -14.59 -21.98 8.90
CA CYS A 21 -14.32 -20.62 8.47
C CYS A 21 -13.70 -20.71 7.07
N SER A 22 -14.55 -20.71 6.05
CA SER A 22 -14.13 -20.41 4.69
C SER A 22 -13.71 -18.95 4.67
N GLN A 23 -12.41 -18.71 4.78
CA GLN A 23 -11.84 -17.38 4.52
C GLN A 23 -12.21 -17.00 3.07
N PRO A 24 -12.80 -15.82 2.88
CA PRO A 24 -13.14 -15.40 1.52
C PRO A 24 -11.85 -15.21 0.73
N ALA A 25 -11.69 -16.02 -0.31
CA ALA A 25 -10.59 -15.95 -1.30
C ALA A 25 -10.55 -14.62 -2.10
N SER A 26 -11.37 -13.65 -1.71
CA SER A 26 -11.53 -12.37 -2.40
C SER A 26 -10.44 -11.34 -2.10
N LEU A 27 -9.71 -11.45 -0.97
CA LEU A 27 -8.67 -10.48 -0.61
C LEU A 27 -7.33 -10.69 -1.34
N GLN A 28 -7.02 -11.91 -1.75
CA GLN A 28 -5.80 -12.19 -2.52
C GLN A 28 -5.91 -11.84 -4.00
N ARG A 29 -7.12 -11.77 -4.54
CA ARG A 29 -7.35 -11.44 -5.96
C ARG A 29 -7.18 -9.94 -6.27
N ALA A 30 -7.36 -9.06 -5.28
CA ALA A 30 -7.25 -7.62 -5.48
C ALA A 30 -5.81 -7.14 -5.73
N THR A 31 -4.80 -7.82 -5.14
CA THR A 31 -3.40 -7.41 -5.27
C THR A 31 -2.76 -7.81 -6.61
N ASP A 32 -3.18 -8.95 -7.19
CA ASP A 32 -2.65 -9.39 -8.49
C ASP A 32 -3.30 -8.66 -9.67
N THR A 33 -4.56 -8.20 -9.49
CA THR A 33 -5.29 -7.43 -10.51
C THR A 33 -4.72 -6.02 -10.66
N GLY A 34 -4.28 -5.39 -9.55
CA GLY A 34 -3.74 -4.05 -9.56
C GLY A 34 -2.43 -3.91 -10.35
N THR A 35 -1.52 -4.86 -10.17
CA THR A 35 -0.25 -4.90 -10.91
C THR A 35 -0.44 -4.89 -12.43
N SER A 36 -1.44 -5.62 -12.90
CA SER A 36 -1.77 -5.69 -14.33
C SER A 36 -2.37 -4.39 -14.86
N ALA A 37 -3.22 -3.71 -14.09
CA ALA A 37 -3.96 -2.54 -14.53
C ALA A 37 -3.03 -1.34 -14.85
N LEU A 38 -2.04 -1.06 -14.01
CA LEU A 38 -1.08 0.03 -14.25
C LEU A 38 -0.24 -0.24 -15.49
N LYS A 39 0.34 -1.43 -15.62
CA LYS A 39 1.20 -1.80 -16.75
C LYS A 39 0.47 -1.78 -18.09
N ASN A 40 -0.81 -2.11 -18.10
CA ASN A 40 -1.60 -2.12 -19.34
C ASN A 40 -2.03 -0.71 -19.76
N ARG A 41 -2.10 0.24 -18.83
CA ARG A 41 -2.59 1.60 -19.08
C ARG A 41 -1.47 2.60 -19.25
N ILE A 42 -0.36 2.45 -18.54
CA ILE A 42 0.73 3.40 -18.50
C ILE A 42 1.94 2.80 -19.23
N PRO A 43 2.57 3.54 -20.17
CA PRO A 43 3.75 3.05 -20.86
C PRO A 43 4.92 2.82 -19.88
N PRO A 44 5.90 1.99 -20.25
CA PRO A 44 7.11 1.82 -19.46
C PRO A 44 7.81 3.16 -19.20
N ALA A 45 8.55 3.22 -18.08
CA ALA A 45 9.35 4.40 -17.75
C ALA A 45 10.33 4.75 -18.85
N ASP A 46 10.38 6.03 -19.24
CA ASP A 46 11.30 6.56 -20.23
C ASP A 46 12.38 7.43 -19.56
N PRO A 47 13.56 6.89 -19.23
CA PRO A 47 14.61 7.65 -18.55
C PRO A 47 15.10 8.87 -19.35
N ALA A 48 14.95 8.92 -20.66
CA ALA A 48 15.37 10.06 -21.44
C ALA A 48 14.58 11.34 -21.09
N LYS A 49 13.34 11.17 -20.61
CA LYS A 49 12.47 12.28 -20.26
C LYS A 49 12.72 12.88 -18.87
N TYR A 50 13.37 12.14 -17.94
CA TYR A 50 13.46 12.59 -16.55
C TYR A 50 14.87 12.53 -15.94
N ARG A 51 15.88 11.98 -16.63
CA ARG A 51 17.26 11.90 -16.06
C ARG A 51 17.86 13.24 -15.67
N SER A 52 17.45 14.33 -16.33
CA SER A 52 17.91 15.69 -16.02
C SER A 52 17.10 16.37 -14.92
N VAL A 53 15.98 15.76 -14.51
CA VAL A 53 15.11 16.33 -13.46
C VAL A 53 15.67 15.96 -12.10
N ALA A 54 16.21 16.94 -11.40
CA ALA A 54 16.77 16.79 -10.05
C ALA A 54 15.98 17.57 -8.98
N ASP A 55 15.01 18.39 -9.40
CA ASP A 55 14.18 19.21 -8.52
C ASP A 55 12.78 18.62 -8.46
N ALA A 56 12.27 18.44 -7.24
CA ALA A 56 10.92 17.97 -6.99
C ALA A 56 9.83 18.89 -7.59
N ARG A 57 10.14 20.17 -7.83
CA ARG A 57 9.21 21.13 -8.45
C ARG A 57 9.04 20.89 -9.95
N GLU A 58 10.06 20.34 -10.59
CA GLU A 58 10.08 20.01 -12.02
C GLU A 58 9.59 18.60 -12.31
N TRP A 59 9.50 17.77 -11.25
CA TRP A 59 9.02 16.39 -11.36
C TRP A 59 7.52 16.36 -11.62
N GLN A 60 7.11 15.74 -12.74
CA GLN A 60 5.73 15.76 -13.22
C GLN A 60 4.97 14.44 -13.00
N ASN A 61 5.67 13.36 -12.68
CA ASN A 61 5.06 12.08 -12.31
C ASN A 61 4.68 12.07 -10.81
N PRO A 62 3.96 11.04 -10.34
CA PRO A 62 3.67 10.92 -8.91
C PRO A 62 4.93 10.96 -8.06
N TYR A 63 4.87 11.75 -7.01
CA TYR A 63 5.94 11.97 -6.05
C TYR A 63 5.44 11.57 -4.66
N LEU A 64 6.17 10.66 -4.03
CA LEU A 64 5.80 10.03 -2.76
C LEU A 64 6.79 10.43 -1.66
N MET A 65 6.33 11.16 -0.66
CA MET A 65 7.13 11.53 0.50
C MET A 65 6.83 10.60 1.66
N VAL A 66 7.87 9.98 2.19
CA VAL A 66 7.78 9.00 3.28
C VAL A 66 7.99 9.67 4.62
N HIS A 67 7.01 9.53 5.51
CA HIS A 67 7.04 9.99 6.90
C HIS A 67 6.89 8.81 7.87
N ALA A 68 7.11 9.06 9.15
CA ALA A 68 6.83 8.06 10.18
C ALA A 68 5.34 7.68 10.25
N LYS A 69 4.45 8.63 9.96
CA LYS A 69 2.98 8.43 9.99
C LYS A 69 2.41 7.78 8.72
N GLY A 70 3.18 7.72 7.63
CA GLY A 70 2.71 7.19 6.34
C GLY A 70 3.39 7.82 5.14
N ILE A 71 2.69 7.79 4.02
CA ILE A 71 3.16 8.26 2.72
C ILE A 71 2.25 9.40 2.26
N ASP A 72 2.84 10.54 1.94
CA ASP A 72 2.15 11.65 1.30
C ASP A 72 2.39 11.58 -0.20
N ALA A 73 1.31 11.52 -0.97
CA ALA A 73 1.38 11.58 -2.42
C ALA A 73 1.15 13.02 -2.87
N ARG A 74 2.18 13.70 -3.36
CA ARG A 74 2.02 15.05 -3.88
C ARG A 74 1.09 15.02 -5.11
N PRO A 75 -0.01 15.78 -5.09
CA PRO A 75 -0.90 15.86 -6.23
C PRO A 75 -0.21 16.58 -7.39
N ILE A 76 -0.56 16.16 -8.61
CA ILE A 76 -0.10 16.79 -9.86
C ILE A 76 -0.73 18.19 -10.04
N SER A 77 -1.80 18.47 -9.30
CA SER A 77 -2.50 19.76 -9.28
C SER A 77 -2.49 20.34 -7.88
N ALA A 78 -2.12 21.60 -7.76
CA ALA A 78 -1.99 22.33 -6.47
C ALA A 78 -3.30 22.51 -5.69
N ALA A 79 -4.44 22.04 -6.21
CA ALA A 79 -5.77 22.29 -5.67
C ALA A 79 -6.29 21.20 -4.72
N THR A 80 -5.55 20.11 -4.52
CA THR A 80 -6.04 18.97 -3.73
C THR A 80 -5.14 18.75 -2.52
N GLU A 81 -5.73 18.56 -1.36
CA GLU A 81 -5.00 18.13 -0.16
C GLU A 81 -4.22 16.84 -0.45
N THR A 82 -3.00 16.82 0.01
CA THR A 82 -2.14 15.63 -0.12
C THR A 82 -2.64 14.55 0.84
N PRO A 83 -3.15 13.42 0.35
CA PRO A 83 -3.59 12.36 1.25
C PRO A 83 -2.38 11.69 1.90
N THR A 84 -2.40 11.54 3.23
CA THR A 84 -1.48 10.66 3.94
C THR A 84 -2.08 9.26 3.98
N MET A 85 -1.36 8.27 3.49
CA MET A 85 -1.85 6.90 3.37
C MET A 85 -0.82 5.89 3.88
N SER A 86 -1.25 4.66 4.13
CA SER A 86 -0.32 3.57 4.43
C SER A 86 0.45 3.14 3.16
N PRO A 87 1.65 2.53 3.29
CA PRO A 87 2.35 1.97 2.12
C PRO A 87 1.48 1.02 1.29
N ALA A 88 0.60 0.24 1.94
CA ALA A 88 -0.27 -0.72 1.28
C ALA A 88 -1.33 -0.07 0.37
N ASP A 89 -1.76 1.16 0.68
CA ASP A 89 -2.81 1.87 -0.06
C ASP A 89 -2.27 2.63 -1.27
N VAL A 90 -0.94 2.83 -1.35
CA VAL A 90 -0.32 3.65 -2.41
C VAL A 90 -0.59 3.10 -3.80
N VAL A 91 -0.48 1.79 -4.02
CA VAL A 91 -0.70 1.19 -5.34
C VAL A 91 -2.15 1.43 -5.80
N ALA A 92 -3.12 1.23 -4.92
CA ALA A 92 -4.54 1.48 -5.22
C ALA A 92 -4.82 2.98 -5.48
N TYR A 93 -4.08 3.89 -4.83
CA TYR A 93 -4.13 5.31 -5.11
C TYR A 93 -3.58 5.61 -6.51
N LEU A 94 -2.40 5.08 -6.85
CA LEU A 94 -1.76 5.29 -8.16
C LEU A 94 -2.62 4.77 -9.33
N GLU A 95 -3.37 3.69 -9.12
CA GLU A 95 -4.29 3.14 -10.12
C GLU A 95 -5.44 4.09 -10.46
N LYS A 96 -5.84 4.95 -9.55
CA LYS A 96 -6.91 5.94 -9.77
C LYS A 96 -6.44 7.18 -10.51
N LEU A 97 -5.12 7.40 -10.61
CA LEU A 97 -4.58 8.56 -11.29
C LEU A 97 -4.82 8.46 -12.81
N PRO A 98 -5.17 9.57 -13.47
CA PRO A 98 -5.35 9.59 -14.92
C PRO A 98 -4.03 9.38 -15.65
N SER A 99 -4.06 8.92 -16.91
CA SER A 99 -2.84 8.67 -17.69
C SER A 99 -1.99 9.93 -17.90
N ILE A 100 -2.59 11.11 -17.90
CA ILE A 100 -1.87 12.40 -18.00
C ILE A 100 -0.94 12.64 -16.79
N ALA A 101 -1.16 11.95 -15.67
CA ALA A 101 -0.30 12.00 -14.50
C ALA A 101 1.06 11.30 -14.68
N TRP A 102 1.30 10.69 -15.83
CA TRP A 102 2.44 9.83 -16.11
C TRP A 102 3.24 10.24 -17.36
N PRO A 103 3.65 11.51 -17.49
CA PRO A 103 4.36 11.97 -18.68
C PRO A 103 5.71 11.26 -18.91
N TYR A 104 6.32 10.73 -17.85
CA TYR A 104 7.59 9.97 -17.92
C TYR A 104 7.38 8.45 -18.01
N GLY A 105 6.13 7.98 -18.13
CA GLY A 105 5.79 6.56 -18.07
C GLY A 105 5.70 6.06 -16.62
N LEU A 106 5.71 4.73 -16.42
CA LEU A 106 5.44 4.07 -15.15
C LEU A 106 6.65 4.17 -14.19
N VAL A 107 6.90 5.36 -13.69
CA VAL A 107 7.96 5.69 -12.74
C VAL A 107 7.46 6.67 -11.69
N VAL A 108 7.88 6.50 -10.45
CA VAL A 108 7.61 7.40 -9.33
C VAL A 108 8.89 7.79 -8.63
N VAL A 109 8.90 8.96 -7.98
CA VAL A 109 9.94 9.33 -7.02
C VAL A 109 9.48 8.96 -5.62
N VAL A 110 10.39 8.38 -4.85
CA VAL A 110 10.24 8.15 -3.41
C VAL A 110 11.33 8.92 -2.70
N GLN A 111 10.93 9.80 -1.79
CA GLN A 111 11.84 10.62 -0.99
C GLN A 111 11.45 10.55 0.50
N GLU A 112 12.41 10.47 1.39
CA GLU A 112 12.15 10.58 2.83
C GLU A 112 11.98 12.03 3.25
N SER A 113 11.06 12.28 4.18
CA SER A 113 10.93 13.60 4.80
C SER A 113 12.16 13.94 5.63
N GLY A 114 12.68 15.15 5.46
CA GLY A 114 13.73 15.69 6.31
C GLY A 114 13.23 16.14 7.69
N LEU A 115 11.91 16.36 7.83
CA LEU A 115 11.31 16.71 9.11
C LEU A 115 11.09 15.45 9.93
N ARG A 116 11.95 15.23 10.92
CA ARG A 116 11.97 14.03 11.76
C ARG A 116 11.86 14.39 13.23
N ALA A 117 10.95 13.74 13.95
CA ALA A 117 10.99 13.72 15.40
C ALA A 117 11.99 12.66 15.89
N SER A 118 12.44 12.78 17.14
CA SER A 118 13.32 11.78 17.74
C SER A 118 12.63 10.40 17.74
N GLY A 119 13.27 9.42 17.13
CA GLY A 119 12.77 8.04 17.02
C GLY A 119 12.01 7.69 15.73
N ASP A 120 11.75 8.66 14.85
CA ASP A 120 11.00 8.43 13.60
C ASP A 120 11.79 7.62 12.54
N ASP A 121 13.13 7.64 12.59
CA ASP A 121 13.98 7.06 11.55
C ASP A 121 13.68 5.58 11.26
N SER A 122 13.46 4.78 12.29
CA SER A 122 13.18 3.36 12.11
C SER A 122 11.82 3.11 11.46
N GLN A 123 10.83 3.96 11.74
CA GLN A 123 9.50 3.85 11.12
C GLN A 123 9.52 4.35 9.68
N ILE A 124 10.20 5.47 9.40
CA ILE A 124 10.40 6.00 8.04
C ILE A 124 11.08 4.94 7.18
N LYS A 125 12.14 4.31 7.69
CA LYS A 125 12.85 3.24 6.98
C LYS A 125 11.93 2.07 6.66
N ARG A 126 11.14 1.58 7.63
CA ARG A 126 10.17 0.49 7.41
C ARG A 126 9.12 0.86 6.35
N ASN A 127 8.53 2.06 6.46
CA ASN A 127 7.53 2.53 5.51
C ASN A 127 8.12 2.62 4.09
N ARG A 128 9.34 3.11 3.95
CA ARG A 128 10.04 3.19 2.66
C ARG A 128 10.30 1.80 2.07
N GLU A 129 10.85 0.88 2.86
CA GLU A 129 11.19 -0.47 2.39
C GLU A 129 9.94 -1.22 1.94
N GLU A 130 8.86 -1.11 2.70
CA GLU A 130 7.58 -1.72 2.34
C GLU A 130 7.00 -1.08 1.08
N LEU A 131 6.99 0.26 0.99
CA LEU A 131 6.52 1.00 -0.16
C LEU A 131 7.27 0.58 -1.44
N VAL A 132 8.60 0.60 -1.41
CA VAL A 132 9.44 0.22 -2.57
C VAL A 132 9.13 -1.19 -3.02
N ARG A 133 9.07 -2.14 -2.09
CA ARG A 133 8.72 -3.53 -2.38
C ARG A 133 7.34 -3.68 -3.06
N LEU A 134 6.33 -2.93 -2.59
CA LEU A 134 4.98 -2.97 -3.16
C LEU A 134 4.94 -2.34 -4.55
N LEU A 135 5.63 -1.21 -4.77
CA LEU A 135 5.74 -0.55 -6.06
C LEU A 135 6.45 -1.43 -7.10
N GLU A 136 7.58 -2.04 -6.73
CA GLU A 136 8.32 -2.96 -7.59
C GLU A 136 7.48 -4.19 -7.95
N LYS A 137 6.78 -4.77 -6.98
CA LYS A 137 5.82 -5.86 -7.22
C LYS A 137 4.72 -5.44 -8.21
N ALA A 138 4.24 -4.20 -8.11
CA ALA A 138 3.29 -3.61 -9.05
C ALA A 138 3.92 -3.27 -10.40
N GLY A 139 5.24 -3.43 -10.56
CA GLY A 139 5.99 -3.14 -11.78
C GLY A 139 6.19 -1.64 -12.03
N VAL A 140 6.03 -0.83 -11.00
CA VAL A 140 6.32 0.59 -11.02
C VAL A 140 7.82 0.78 -10.80
N LYS A 141 8.49 1.53 -11.67
CA LYS A 141 9.88 1.91 -11.46
C LYS A 141 9.97 2.93 -10.33
N VAL A 142 10.93 2.73 -9.44
CA VAL A 142 11.17 3.65 -8.31
C VAL A 142 12.50 4.39 -8.51
N GLU A 143 12.45 5.71 -8.44
CA GLU A 143 13.63 6.57 -8.31
C GLU A 143 13.72 7.05 -6.87
N LEU A 144 14.79 6.68 -6.18
CA LEU A 144 15.04 7.09 -4.80
C LEU A 144 15.79 8.41 -4.79
N TRP A 145 15.19 9.43 -4.17
CA TRP A 145 15.84 10.72 -4.00
C TRP A 145 16.39 10.88 -2.58
N PRO A 146 17.44 11.71 -2.40
CA PRO A 146 17.97 12.03 -1.08
C PRO A 146 16.88 12.60 -0.17
N PRO A 147 16.97 12.47 1.15
CA PRO A 147 16.04 13.10 2.09
C PRO A 147 15.91 14.61 1.83
N ALA A 148 14.66 15.12 1.95
CA ALA A 148 14.33 16.52 1.70
C ALA A 148 14.82 17.43 2.84
#